data_be8116aa3f8dae0d29ba45adf0728698
#
_entry.id   be8116aa3f8dae0d29ba45adf0728698
#
_cell.length_a   1.000
_cell.length_b   1.000
_cell.length_c   1.000
_cell.angle_alpha   90.00
_cell.angle_beta   90.00
_cell.angle_gamma   90.00
#
_symmetry.space_group_name_H-M   'P 1'
#
loop_
_entity.id
_entity.type
_entity.pdbx_description
1 polymer ?
#
loop_
_entity_poly.entity_id
_entity_poly.type
_entity_poly.pdbx_seq_one_letter_code
_entity_poly.pdbx_strand_id
1 'polypeptide(L)'
;MFPATAPAVDPSLHVHCRRIAERARQAAIDLAGVPGDRKAAALRAAAAQIRADVAEILAANALDVAAAPGYGLTPAAVDRLFLDAKRVEGIAAGVEAVATLPDPVGEVIEEEVRPNGLVVRKVRVPLGVVFFVYESRPNVTADAAAVALAAGNAIILRGGKEAAHSSGRIVASMRQAIAAAGLPVDCVQLVDVADRAAVGEFLVLDDLIDIAIPRGGEALIRRVCSEARMPVLKHFTGNCHVYVDRAADLAMAESVTVNAKCQRMGVCNAAESLLVHRDVADRFLPAIAAALGTHGVEIVGDAATRRLVPTAGAATEADWATEYLGPKISVAVVDSLDAAIDHINRYGSRHTDAIVTADQAAADRFAARVDTAVAMVNASTRFNDGGELGLGAEIGISTDKLHARGPCGTKELTTYKYVVLGTGQVRG
;
A
#
# COMPACT_ATOMS: atom_id res chain seq x y z
N MET A 1 15.88 -34.26 7.50
CA MET A 1 15.17 -33.90 8.75
C MET A 1 13.89 -33.19 8.31
N PHE A 2 12.77 -33.89 8.33
CA PHE A 2 11.47 -33.31 7.94
C PHE A 2 11.06 -32.27 8.98
N PRO A 3 10.56 -31.09 8.59
CA PRO A 3 10.10 -30.10 9.55
C PRO A 3 8.89 -30.65 10.32
N ALA A 4 8.82 -30.26 11.58
CA ALA A 4 7.77 -30.61 12.52
C ALA A 4 6.39 -30.43 11.90
N THR A 5 5.52 -31.41 12.10
CA THR A 5 4.09 -31.36 11.75
C THR A 5 3.48 -30.07 12.23
N ALA A 6 2.87 -29.31 11.33
CA ALA A 6 2.06 -28.15 11.69
C ALA A 6 1.05 -28.58 12.78
N PRO A 7 0.78 -27.71 13.77
CA PRO A 7 -0.21 -28.01 14.80
C PRO A 7 -1.53 -28.38 14.14
N ALA A 8 -2.20 -29.43 14.64
CA ALA A 8 -3.49 -29.87 14.14
C ALA A 8 -4.48 -28.70 14.20
N VAL A 9 -4.99 -28.33 13.03
CA VAL A 9 -5.97 -27.25 12.90
C VAL A 9 -7.29 -27.71 13.55
N ASP A 10 -7.91 -26.83 14.33
CA ASP A 10 -9.26 -27.08 14.85
C ASP A 10 -10.24 -27.18 13.66
N PRO A 11 -10.89 -28.34 13.41
CA PRO A 11 -11.81 -28.50 12.31
C PRO A 11 -12.95 -27.46 12.32
N SER A 12 -13.33 -26.96 13.48
CA SER A 12 -14.36 -25.92 13.63
C SER A 12 -13.89 -24.57 13.09
N LEU A 13 -12.63 -24.23 13.27
CA LEU A 13 -12.03 -22.99 12.75
C LEU A 13 -11.97 -23.00 11.22
N HIS A 14 -11.54 -24.11 10.63
CA HIS A 14 -11.54 -24.28 9.17
C HIS A 14 -12.93 -24.08 8.56
N VAL A 15 -13.95 -24.77 9.12
CA VAL A 15 -15.34 -24.66 8.64
C VAL A 15 -15.85 -23.23 8.80
N HIS A 16 -15.52 -22.55 9.89
CA HIS A 16 -15.90 -21.15 10.13
C HIS A 16 -15.28 -20.21 9.09
N CYS A 17 -13.97 -20.28 8.88
CA CYS A 17 -13.25 -19.45 7.91
C CYS A 17 -13.76 -19.70 6.47
N ARG A 18 -13.97 -20.98 6.10
CA ARG A 18 -14.51 -21.34 4.79
C ARG A 18 -15.91 -20.75 4.55
N ARG A 19 -16.78 -20.78 5.56
CA ARG A 19 -18.14 -20.18 5.46
C ARG A 19 -18.09 -18.67 5.23
N ILE A 20 -17.14 -17.95 5.88
CA ILE A 20 -16.93 -16.52 5.64
C ILE A 20 -16.50 -16.31 4.18
N ALA A 21 -15.53 -17.10 3.68
CA ALA A 21 -15.05 -16.99 2.32
C ALA A 21 -16.12 -17.33 1.26
N GLU A 22 -16.96 -18.35 1.50
CA GLU A 22 -18.09 -18.71 0.63
C GLU A 22 -19.12 -17.57 0.52
N ARG A 23 -19.46 -16.91 1.64
CA ARG A 23 -20.35 -15.74 1.61
C ARG A 23 -19.71 -14.56 0.87
N ALA A 24 -18.41 -14.32 1.06
CA ALA A 24 -17.70 -13.29 0.33
C ALA A 24 -17.67 -13.60 -1.18
N ARG A 25 -17.45 -14.85 -1.57
CA ARG A 25 -17.47 -15.28 -2.98
C ARG A 25 -18.83 -15.03 -3.61
N GLN A 26 -19.92 -15.40 -2.93
CA GLN A 26 -21.27 -15.13 -3.44
C GLN A 26 -21.53 -13.63 -3.57
N ALA A 27 -21.15 -12.85 -2.55
CA ALA A 27 -21.30 -11.39 -2.57
C ALA A 27 -20.46 -10.74 -3.70
N ALA A 28 -19.27 -11.25 -4.01
CA ALA A 28 -18.45 -10.77 -5.12
C ALA A 28 -19.13 -11.03 -6.48
N ILE A 29 -19.75 -12.20 -6.65
CA ILE A 29 -20.51 -12.52 -7.87
C ILE A 29 -21.68 -11.55 -8.04
N ASP A 30 -22.45 -11.32 -6.98
CA ASP A 30 -23.62 -10.41 -7.00
C ASP A 30 -23.20 -8.95 -7.22
N LEU A 31 -22.03 -8.54 -6.68
CA LEU A 31 -21.52 -7.19 -6.78
C LEU A 31 -20.95 -6.87 -8.16
N ALA A 32 -20.42 -7.86 -8.89
CA ALA A 32 -19.77 -7.67 -10.19
C ALA A 32 -20.66 -7.03 -11.25
N GLY A 33 -21.99 -7.19 -11.13
CA GLY A 33 -22.96 -6.58 -12.02
C GLY A 33 -23.57 -5.26 -11.52
N VAL A 34 -23.15 -4.77 -10.35
CA VAL A 34 -23.71 -3.54 -9.77
C VAL A 34 -23.12 -2.31 -10.45
N PRO A 35 -23.97 -1.38 -10.97
CA PRO A 35 -23.52 -0.13 -11.56
C PRO A 35 -22.70 0.73 -10.59
N GLY A 36 -21.73 1.48 -11.14
CA GLY A 36 -20.80 2.30 -10.36
C GLY A 36 -21.48 3.39 -9.52
N ASP A 37 -22.53 3.99 -10.04
CA ASP A 37 -23.33 5.00 -9.34
C ASP A 37 -24.00 4.44 -8.08
N ARG A 38 -24.45 3.18 -8.12
CA ARG A 38 -25.01 2.49 -6.95
C ARG A 38 -23.94 2.16 -5.91
N LYS A 39 -22.74 1.71 -6.34
CA LYS A 39 -21.59 1.51 -5.45
C LYS A 39 -21.20 2.82 -4.79
N ALA A 40 -21.09 3.90 -5.57
CA ALA A 40 -20.76 5.24 -5.06
C ALA A 40 -21.82 5.77 -4.10
N ALA A 41 -23.11 5.54 -4.36
CA ALA A 41 -24.19 5.91 -3.45
C ALA A 41 -24.09 5.15 -2.12
N ALA A 42 -23.80 3.85 -2.16
CA ALA A 42 -23.61 3.05 -0.96
C ALA A 42 -22.39 3.52 -0.13
N LEU A 43 -21.30 3.92 -0.78
CA LEU A 43 -20.12 4.48 -0.09
C LEU A 43 -20.43 5.84 0.55
N ARG A 44 -21.17 6.73 -0.13
CA ARG A 44 -21.63 7.99 0.48
C ARG A 44 -22.54 7.73 1.69
N ALA A 45 -23.44 6.76 1.59
CA ALA A 45 -24.29 6.35 2.71
C ALA A 45 -23.45 5.77 3.87
N ALA A 46 -22.39 4.99 3.56
CA ALA A 46 -21.47 4.47 4.56
C ALA A 46 -20.71 5.58 5.28
N ALA A 47 -20.22 6.60 4.55
CA ALA A 47 -19.59 7.76 5.14
C ALA A 47 -20.55 8.54 6.07
N ALA A 48 -21.79 8.74 5.65
CA ALA A 48 -22.82 9.35 6.47
C ALA A 48 -23.14 8.54 7.74
N GLN A 49 -23.19 7.20 7.61
CA GLN A 49 -23.42 6.30 8.74
C GLN A 49 -22.26 6.31 9.74
N ILE A 50 -21.00 6.35 9.26
CA ILE A 50 -19.81 6.49 10.14
C ILE A 50 -19.88 7.80 10.94
N ARG A 51 -20.30 8.91 10.31
CA ARG A 51 -20.51 10.19 11.01
C ARG A 51 -21.64 10.11 12.04
N ALA A 52 -22.73 9.45 11.70
CA ALA A 52 -23.84 9.26 12.62
C ALA A 52 -23.47 8.41 13.85
N ASP A 53 -22.62 7.43 13.66
CA ASP A 53 -22.20 6.47 14.69
C ASP A 53 -20.89 6.91 15.43
N VAL A 54 -20.50 8.18 15.34
CA VAL A 54 -19.24 8.65 15.93
C VAL A 54 -19.13 8.32 17.43
N ALA A 55 -20.22 8.49 18.18
CA ALA A 55 -20.23 8.21 19.61
C ALA A 55 -19.95 6.73 19.94
N GLU A 56 -20.58 5.81 19.19
CA GLU A 56 -20.37 4.36 19.34
C GLU A 56 -18.98 3.93 18.89
N ILE A 57 -18.45 4.55 17.82
CA ILE A 57 -17.08 4.27 17.35
C ILE A 57 -16.06 4.72 18.40
N LEU A 58 -16.24 5.90 19.01
CA LEU A 58 -15.36 6.39 20.07
C LEU A 58 -15.47 5.54 21.34
N ALA A 59 -16.67 5.10 21.72
CA ALA A 59 -16.85 4.18 22.83
C ALA A 59 -16.15 2.83 22.59
N ALA A 60 -16.26 2.26 21.39
CA ALA A 60 -15.54 1.05 21.00
C ALA A 60 -14.01 1.26 21.02
N ASN A 61 -13.53 2.41 20.52
CA ASN A 61 -12.11 2.73 20.52
C ASN A 61 -11.56 2.91 21.94
N ALA A 62 -12.35 3.47 22.85
CA ALA A 62 -11.94 3.59 24.25
C ALA A 62 -11.63 2.21 24.88
N LEU A 63 -12.38 1.16 24.52
CA LEU A 63 -12.12 -0.22 24.97
C LEU A 63 -10.77 -0.74 24.44
N ASP A 64 -10.51 -0.52 23.14
CA ASP A 64 -9.25 -0.92 22.51
C ASP A 64 -8.04 -0.19 23.12
N VAL A 65 -8.16 1.13 23.32
CA VAL A 65 -7.11 1.95 23.93
C VAL A 65 -6.86 1.55 25.39
N ALA A 66 -7.91 1.25 26.17
CA ALA A 66 -7.77 0.78 27.55
C ALA A 66 -7.06 -0.59 27.63
N ALA A 67 -7.26 -1.46 26.64
CA ALA A 67 -6.61 -2.78 26.56
C ALA A 67 -5.15 -2.71 26.03
N ALA A 68 -4.75 -1.62 25.38
CA ALA A 68 -3.45 -1.47 24.69
C ALA A 68 -2.22 -1.78 25.56
N PRO A 69 -2.15 -1.40 26.86
CA PRO A 69 -1.02 -1.76 27.73
C PRO A 69 -0.85 -3.28 27.87
N GLY A 70 -1.95 -4.03 27.91
CA GLY A 70 -1.93 -5.51 27.99
C GLY A 70 -1.38 -6.18 26.73
N TYR A 71 -1.29 -5.46 25.61
CA TYR A 71 -0.69 -5.94 24.36
C TYR A 71 0.76 -5.49 24.16
N GLY A 72 1.32 -4.68 25.09
CA GLY A 72 2.69 -4.17 24.98
C GLY A 72 2.89 -3.20 23.81
N LEU A 73 1.86 -2.45 23.43
CA LEU A 73 1.94 -1.49 22.33
C LEU A 73 2.87 -0.32 22.66
N THR A 74 3.70 0.08 21.71
CA THR A 74 4.53 1.28 21.83
C THR A 74 3.64 2.55 21.80
N PRO A 75 4.11 3.69 22.35
CA PRO A 75 3.36 4.95 22.28
C PRO A 75 2.91 5.32 20.85
N ALA A 76 3.77 5.10 19.86
CA ALA A 76 3.44 5.32 18.45
C ALA A 76 2.36 4.35 17.94
N ALA A 77 2.30 3.11 18.43
CA ALA A 77 1.24 2.16 18.07
C ALA A 77 -0.08 2.55 18.73
N VAL A 78 -0.05 3.02 19.98
CA VAL A 78 -1.24 3.55 20.68
C VAL A 78 -1.78 4.80 20.00
N ASP A 79 -0.91 5.74 19.55
CA ASP A 79 -1.36 6.90 18.77
C ASP A 79 -2.05 6.49 17.47
N ARG A 80 -1.54 5.47 16.77
CA ARG A 80 -2.18 4.95 15.55
C ARG A 80 -3.52 4.25 15.81
N LEU A 81 -3.69 3.67 17.00
CA LEU A 81 -4.92 3.01 17.43
C LEU A 81 -5.99 4.02 17.85
N PHE A 82 -5.58 5.12 18.47
CA PHE A 82 -6.46 6.12 19.07
C PHE A 82 -7.32 6.82 18.01
N LEU A 83 -8.61 6.95 18.30
CA LEU A 83 -9.56 7.75 17.51
C LEU A 83 -10.15 8.88 18.38
N ASP A 84 -10.27 10.04 17.79
CA ASP A 84 -11.10 11.16 18.23
C ASP A 84 -12.12 11.50 17.15
N ALA A 85 -12.99 12.46 17.42
CA ALA A 85 -14.03 12.88 16.46
C ALA A 85 -13.43 13.39 15.13
N LYS A 86 -12.26 14.03 15.17
CA LYS A 86 -11.57 14.50 13.98
C LYS A 86 -11.03 13.34 13.13
N ARG A 87 -10.47 12.32 13.78
CA ARG A 87 -9.97 11.11 13.09
C ARG A 87 -11.12 10.29 12.52
N VAL A 88 -12.26 10.19 13.22
CA VAL A 88 -13.47 9.54 12.68
C VAL A 88 -14.03 10.32 11.48
N GLU A 89 -14.07 11.66 11.54
CA GLU A 89 -14.43 12.47 10.36
C GLU A 89 -13.46 12.23 9.20
N GLY A 90 -12.15 12.11 9.48
CA GLY A 90 -11.15 11.76 8.47
C GLY A 90 -11.43 10.41 7.80
N ILE A 91 -11.90 9.40 8.57
CA ILE A 91 -12.32 8.10 8.04
C ILE A 91 -13.52 8.26 7.10
N ALA A 92 -14.55 8.99 7.55
CA ALA A 92 -15.76 9.21 6.75
C ALA A 92 -15.46 9.99 5.46
N ALA A 93 -14.64 11.03 5.55
CA ALA A 93 -14.18 11.81 4.39
C ALA A 93 -13.36 10.97 3.41
N GLY A 94 -12.52 10.05 3.90
CA GLY A 94 -11.79 9.09 3.06
C GLY A 94 -12.73 8.17 2.28
N VAL A 95 -13.74 7.59 2.93
CA VAL A 95 -14.76 6.76 2.27
C VAL A 95 -15.54 7.58 1.23
N GLU A 96 -15.89 8.82 1.54
CA GLU A 96 -16.60 9.73 0.63
C GLU A 96 -15.74 10.12 -0.57
N ALA A 97 -14.43 10.35 -0.37
CA ALA A 97 -13.49 10.60 -1.46
C ALA A 97 -13.42 9.42 -2.43
N VAL A 98 -13.37 8.18 -1.93
CA VAL A 98 -13.44 6.97 -2.78
C VAL A 98 -14.74 6.92 -3.59
N ALA A 99 -15.86 7.37 -3.04
CA ALA A 99 -17.16 7.42 -3.74
C ALA A 99 -17.18 8.43 -4.91
N THR A 100 -16.20 9.32 -5.01
CA THR A 100 -16.07 10.27 -6.13
C THR A 100 -15.21 9.75 -7.28
N LEU A 101 -14.49 8.65 -7.08
CA LEU A 101 -13.60 8.07 -8.09
C LEU A 101 -14.42 7.47 -9.24
N PRO A 102 -13.89 7.52 -10.47
CA PRO A 102 -14.47 6.81 -11.59
C PRO A 102 -14.55 5.31 -11.32
N ASP A 103 -15.68 4.69 -11.69
CA ASP A 103 -15.80 3.23 -11.62
C ASP A 103 -14.88 2.57 -12.65
N PRO A 104 -13.92 1.74 -12.26
CA PRO A 104 -13.05 1.06 -13.21
C PRO A 104 -13.74 -0.12 -13.90
N VAL A 105 -14.82 -0.66 -13.32
CA VAL A 105 -15.49 -1.86 -13.83
C VAL A 105 -16.26 -1.53 -15.11
N GLY A 106 -16.01 -2.29 -16.17
CA GLY A 106 -16.62 -2.08 -17.49
C GLY A 106 -15.81 -1.14 -18.39
N GLU A 107 -14.72 -0.52 -17.91
CA GLU A 107 -13.82 0.27 -18.76
C GLU A 107 -13.30 -0.59 -19.93
N VAL A 108 -13.50 -0.14 -21.16
CA VAL A 108 -12.90 -0.76 -22.36
C VAL A 108 -11.47 -0.26 -22.46
N ILE A 109 -10.51 -1.13 -22.10
CA ILE A 109 -9.07 -0.82 -22.13
C ILE A 109 -8.56 -0.75 -23.56
N GLU A 110 -9.09 -1.66 -24.43
CA GLU A 110 -8.64 -1.83 -25.81
C GLU A 110 -9.79 -2.42 -26.63
N GLU A 111 -9.95 -1.97 -27.87
CA GLU A 111 -10.90 -2.52 -28.84
C GLU A 111 -10.21 -2.70 -30.19
N GLU A 112 -10.37 -3.87 -30.81
CA GLU A 112 -9.80 -4.19 -32.11
C GLU A 112 -10.84 -4.90 -32.99
N VAL A 113 -10.96 -4.47 -34.25
CA VAL A 113 -11.76 -5.17 -35.29
C VAL A 113 -10.84 -6.11 -36.07
N ARG A 114 -11.16 -7.41 -36.03
CA ARG A 114 -10.37 -8.42 -36.75
C ARG A 114 -10.74 -8.49 -38.24
N PRO A 115 -9.84 -9.01 -39.09
CA PRO A 115 -10.12 -9.13 -40.55
C PRO A 115 -11.39 -9.92 -40.89
N ASN A 116 -11.82 -10.84 -40.04
CA ASN A 116 -13.05 -11.62 -40.19
C ASN A 116 -14.30 -10.93 -39.62
N GLY A 117 -14.19 -9.66 -39.19
CA GLY A 117 -15.30 -8.86 -38.66
C GLY A 117 -15.62 -9.06 -37.20
N LEU A 118 -14.87 -9.91 -36.46
CA LEU A 118 -15.00 -9.99 -34.98
C LEU A 118 -14.51 -8.70 -34.35
N VAL A 119 -15.30 -8.16 -33.41
CA VAL A 119 -14.87 -7.05 -32.54
C VAL A 119 -14.40 -7.63 -31.23
N VAL A 120 -13.12 -7.42 -30.89
CA VAL A 120 -12.49 -7.92 -29.66
C VAL A 120 -12.29 -6.75 -28.70
N ARG A 121 -12.93 -6.80 -27.54
CA ARG A 121 -12.80 -5.81 -26.47
C ARG A 121 -12.06 -6.41 -25.29
N LYS A 122 -11.12 -5.67 -24.76
CA LYS A 122 -10.49 -5.94 -23.47
C LYS A 122 -11.17 -5.09 -22.41
N VAL A 123 -11.96 -5.71 -21.54
CA VAL A 123 -12.85 -5.00 -20.61
C VAL A 123 -12.40 -5.26 -19.18
N ARG A 124 -12.30 -4.21 -18.39
CA ARG A 124 -11.92 -4.27 -16.98
C ARG A 124 -13.03 -4.92 -16.14
N VAL A 125 -12.64 -5.84 -15.24
CA VAL A 125 -13.56 -6.55 -14.34
C VAL A 125 -12.96 -6.64 -12.93
N PRO A 126 -13.77 -6.79 -11.88
CA PRO A 126 -13.26 -7.01 -10.52
C PRO A 126 -12.33 -8.23 -10.44
N LEU A 127 -11.43 -8.24 -9.46
CA LEU A 127 -10.65 -9.44 -9.10
C LEU A 127 -11.57 -10.52 -8.51
N GLY A 128 -12.46 -10.13 -7.61
CA GLY A 128 -13.39 -11.02 -6.93
C GLY A 128 -13.36 -10.84 -5.40
N VAL A 129 -12.69 -11.74 -4.67
CA VAL A 129 -12.57 -11.69 -3.21
C VAL A 129 -11.16 -11.30 -2.80
N VAL A 130 -11.06 -10.24 -2.00
CA VAL A 130 -9.81 -9.74 -1.42
C VAL A 130 -9.72 -10.19 0.04
N PHE A 131 -8.66 -10.89 0.44
CA PHE A 131 -8.33 -11.14 1.83
C PHE A 131 -7.31 -10.12 2.32
N PHE A 132 -7.73 -9.24 3.23
CA PHE A 132 -6.94 -8.11 3.70
C PHE A 132 -6.53 -8.31 5.16
N VAL A 133 -5.23 -8.49 5.40
CA VAL A 133 -4.66 -8.72 6.74
C VAL A 133 -3.87 -7.51 7.17
N TYR A 134 -4.26 -6.87 8.29
CA TYR A 134 -3.64 -5.61 8.72
C TYR A 134 -3.45 -5.52 10.24
N GLU A 135 -2.51 -4.69 10.63
CA GLU A 135 -2.24 -4.39 12.03
C GLU A 135 -3.12 -3.25 12.56
N SER A 136 -3.02 -2.97 13.84
CA SER A 136 -3.80 -2.05 14.67
C SER A 136 -3.97 -0.62 14.12
N ARG A 137 -4.80 -0.47 13.09
CA ARG A 137 -5.13 0.83 12.45
C ARG A 137 -6.62 0.84 12.08
N PRO A 138 -7.50 1.35 12.96
CA PRO A 138 -8.95 1.31 12.72
C PRO A 138 -9.39 1.97 11.40
N ASN A 139 -8.72 3.07 10.98
CA ASN A 139 -9.02 3.76 9.72
C ASN A 139 -8.83 2.85 8.50
N VAL A 140 -7.80 2.00 8.50
CA VAL A 140 -7.49 1.10 7.38
C VAL A 140 -8.65 0.12 7.09
N THR A 141 -9.45 -0.19 8.12
CA THR A 141 -10.67 -1.00 7.98
C THR A 141 -11.65 -0.40 6.97
N ALA A 142 -11.94 0.89 7.11
CA ALA A 142 -12.87 1.60 6.23
C ALA A 142 -12.23 1.89 4.86
N ASP A 143 -10.96 2.29 4.84
CA ASP A 143 -10.24 2.62 3.61
C ASP A 143 -10.18 1.40 2.67
N ALA A 144 -9.77 0.23 3.20
CA ALA A 144 -9.70 -1.00 2.43
C ALA A 144 -11.08 -1.47 1.94
N ALA A 145 -12.11 -1.41 2.80
CA ALA A 145 -13.46 -1.77 2.43
C ALA A 145 -14.02 -0.86 1.32
N ALA A 146 -13.77 0.45 1.41
CA ALA A 146 -14.25 1.41 0.42
C ALA A 146 -13.59 1.20 -0.95
N VAL A 147 -12.26 1.04 -0.99
CA VAL A 147 -11.53 0.82 -2.25
C VAL A 147 -11.93 -0.52 -2.89
N ALA A 148 -12.08 -1.59 -2.09
CA ALA A 148 -12.53 -2.89 -2.59
C ALA A 148 -13.95 -2.81 -3.18
N LEU A 149 -14.90 -2.21 -2.46
CA LEU A 149 -16.29 -2.04 -2.91
C LEU A 149 -16.39 -1.19 -4.18
N ALA A 150 -15.64 -0.07 -4.26
CA ALA A 150 -15.61 0.78 -5.44
C ALA A 150 -15.12 0.01 -6.68
N ALA A 151 -14.12 -0.86 -6.51
CA ALA A 151 -13.59 -1.74 -7.56
C ALA A 151 -14.46 -2.97 -7.85
N GLY A 152 -15.62 -3.12 -7.16
CA GLY A 152 -16.54 -4.23 -7.37
C GLY A 152 -16.13 -5.55 -6.71
N ASN A 153 -15.21 -5.52 -5.73
CA ASN A 153 -14.74 -6.71 -5.01
C ASN A 153 -15.45 -6.87 -3.66
N ALA A 154 -15.60 -8.11 -3.23
CA ALA A 154 -15.82 -8.42 -1.84
C ALA A 154 -14.51 -8.43 -1.07
N ILE A 155 -14.55 -8.07 0.22
CA ILE A 155 -13.38 -8.03 1.08
C ILE A 155 -13.61 -8.75 2.39
N ILE A 156 -12.64 -9.57 2.78
CA ILE A 156 -12.54 -10.22 4.08
C ILE A 156 -11.43 -9.51 4.85
N LEU A 157 -11.79 -8.78 5.89
CA LEU A 157 -10.92 -7.97 6.73
C LEU A 157 -10.45 -8.78 7.93
N ARG A 158 -9.14 -8.86 8.16
CA ARG A 158 -8.54 -9.46 9.35
C ARG A 158 -7.61 -8.46 10.02
N GLY A 159 -8.17 -7.65 10.91
CA GLY A 159 -7.43 -6.68 11.71
C GLY A 159 -6.68 -7.30 12.89
N GLY A 160 -5.74 -6.55 13.48
CA GLY A 160 -5.12 -6.89 14.75
C GLY A 160 -6.17 -6.92 15.89
N LYS A 161 -5.99 -7.83 16.84
CA LYS A 161 -6.88 -7.96 18.01
C LYS A 161 -6.95 -6.68 18.87
N GLU A 162 -5.92 -5.86 18.77
CA GLU A 162 -5.76 -4.60 19.49
C GLU A 162 -6.76 -3.52 19.04
N ALA A 163 -7.34 -3.66 17.84
CA ALA A 163 -8.33 -2.73 17.27
C ALA A 163 -9.68 -3.42 16.99
N ALA A 164 -9.95 -4.55 17.64
CA ALA A 164 -11.10 -5.39 17.33
C ALA A 164 -12.44 -4.68 17.53
N HIS A 165 -12.60 -3.92 18.63
CA HIS A 165 -13.83 -3.19 18.92
C HIS A 165 -14.06 -2.05 17.93
N SER A 166 -13.05 -1.22 17.69
CA SER A 166 -13.13 -0.12 16.74
C SER A 166 -13.42 -0.60 15.32
N SER A 167 -12.65 -1.58 14.84
CA SER A 167 -12.85 -2.18 13.50
C SER A 167 -14.22 -2.83 13.37
N GLY A 168 -14.68 -3.53 14.42
CA GLY A 168 -16.01 -4.14 14.46
C GLY A 168 -17.13 -3.12 14.33
N ARG A 169 -17.04 -1.98 15.04
CA ARG A 169 -18.04 -0.93 14.95
C ARG A 169 -18.05 -0.22 13.61
N ILE A 170 -16.86 0.09 13.06
CA ILE A 170 -16.73 0.70 11.73
C ILE A 170 -17.34 -0.22 10.65
N VAL A 171 -17.00 -1.52 10.65
CA VAL A 171 -17.57 -2.48 9.70
C VAL A 171 -19.09 -2.59 9.87
N ALA A 172 -19.61 -2.59 11.09
CA ALA A 172 -21.06 -2.62 11.34
C ALA A 172 -21.77 -1.41 10.72
N SER A 173 -21.22 -0.19 10.88
CA SER A 173 -21.74 1.03 10.26
C SER A 173 -21.74 0.93 8.72
N MET A 174 -20.65 0.46 8.13
CA MET A 174 -20.56 0.28 6.67
C MET A 174 -21.56 -0.77 6.17
N ARG A 175 -21.66 -1.92 6.82
CA ARG A 175 -22.59 -3.00 6.45
C ARG A 175 -24.05 -2.57 6.55
N GLN A 176 -24.42 -1.74 7.54
CA GLN A 176 -25.76 -1.18 7.68
C GLN A 176 -26.10 -0.30 6.46
N ALA A 177 -25.21 0.59 6.06
CA ALA A 177 -25.40 1.44 4.89
C ALA A 177 -25.45 0.66 3.57
N ILE A 178 -24.58 -0.34 3.41
CA ILE A 178 -24.52 -1.25 2.26
C ILE A 178 -25.85 -2.00 2.12
N ALA A 179 -26.38 -2.56 3.22
CA ALA A 179 -27.68 -3.24 3.24
C ALA A 179 -28.83 -2.30 2.87
N ALA A 180 -28.84 -1.08 3.44
CA ALA A 180 -29.85 -0.06 3.13
C ALA A 180 -29.82 0.39 1.65
N ALA A 181 -28.65 0.35 1.01
CA ALA A 181 -28.48 0.61 -0.42
C ALA A 181 -28.89 -0.59 -1.31
N GLY A 182 -29.29 -1.71 -0.73
CA GLY A 182 -29.68 -2.92 -1.44
C GLY A 182 -28.51 -3.62 -2.14
N LEU A 183 -27.30 -3.49 -1.59
CA LEU A 183 -26.11 -4.23 -2.02
C LEU A 183 -25.88 -5.47 -1.15
N PRO A 184 -25.15 -6.49 -1.66
CA PRO A 184 -24.85 -7.69 -0.88
C PRO A 184 -24.01 -7.33 0.35
N VAL A 185 -24.60 -7.49 1.53
CA VAL A 185 -23.98 -7.08 2.82
C VAL A 185 -22.68 -7.83 3.11
N ASP A 186 -22.54 -9.05 2.61
CA ASP A 186 -21.35 -9.88 2.79
C ASP A 186 -20.19 -9.51 1.84
N CYS A 187 -20.34 -8.43 1.05
CA CYS A 187 -19.21 -7.86 0.32
C CYS A 187 -18.18 -7.19 1.25
N VAL A 188 -18.53 -6.88 2.50
CA VAL A 188 -17.60 -6.43 3.54
C VAL A 188 -17.78 -7.32 4.76
N GLN A 189 -16.78 -8.12 5.07
CA GLN A 189 -16.75 -9.00 6.22
C GLN A 189 -15.53 -8.74 7.10
N LEU A 190 -15.71 -8.81 8.41
CA LEU A 190 -14.64 -8.78 9.39
C LEU A 190 -14.54 -10.16 10.04
N VAL A 191 -13.33 -10.70 10.10
CA VAL A 191 -13.06 -11.96 10.80
C VAL A 191 -13.20 -11.72 12.30
N ASP A 192 -14.16 -12.39 12.92
CA ASP A 192 -14.53 -12.27 14.34
C ASP A 192 -13.71 -13.15 15.28
N VAL A 193 -12.80 -13.97 14.75
CA VAL A 193 -11.94 -14.87 15.50
C VAL A 193 -10.59 -14.20 15.78
N ALA A 194 -10.23 -14.09 17.06
CA ALA A 194 -8.95 -13.51 17.49
C ALA A 194 -7.73 -14.41 17.21
N ASP A 195 -7.96 -15.72 17.01
CA ASP A 195 -6.88 -16.68 16.78
C ASP A 195 -6.09 -16.33 15.51
N ARG A 196 -4.77 -16.32 15.65
CA ARG A 196 -3.83 -16.11 14.52
C ARG A 196 -3.84 -17.27 13.53
N ALA A 197 -4.29 -18.47 13.93
CA ALA A 197 -4.44 -19.62 13.04
C ALA A 197 -5.46 -19.34 11.93
N ALA A 198 -6.50 -18.53 12.19
CA ALA A 198 -7.48 -18.13 11.17
C ALA A 198 -6.83 -17.52 9.92
N VAL A 199 -5.71 -16.79 10.06
CA VAL A 199 -5.00 -16.24 8.90
C VAL A 199 -4.52 -17.36 7.97
N GLY A 200 -3.91 -18.41 8.52
CA GLY A 200 -3.46 -19.58 7.73
C GLY A 200 -4.61 -20.30 7.04
N GLU A 201 -5.79 -20.37 7.72
CA GLU A 201 -6.99 -20.98 7.12
C GLU A 201 -7.47 -20.22 5.88
N PHE A 202 -7.51 -18.89 5.91
CA PHE A 202 -7.88 -18.10 4.73
C PHE A 202 -6.84 -18.18 3.62
N LEU A 203 -5.54 -18.24 3.94
CA LEU A 203 -4.45 -18.23 2.96
C LEU A 203 -4.37 -19.51 2.10
N VAL A 204 -5.10 -20.56 2.45
CA VAL A 204 -5.17 -21.80 1.67
C VAL A 204 -6.47 -21.95 0.87
N LEU A 205 -7.40 -20.99 0.97
CA LEU A 205 -8.70 -21.01 0.28
C LEU A 205 -8.62 -20.31 -1.10
N ASP A 206 -7.69 -20.72 -1.95
CA ASP A 206 -7.48 -20.16 -3.29
C ASP A 206 -8.61 -20.49 -4.29
N ASP A 207 -9.51 -21.40 -3.92
CA ASP A 207 -10.78 -21.64 -4.61
C ASP A 207 -11.86 -20.57 -4.33
N LEU A 208 -11.71 -19.80 -3.26
CA LEU A 208 -12.69 -18.80 -2.80
C LEU A 208 -12.13 -17.37 -2.74
N ILE A 209 -10.82 -17.21 -2.65
CA ILE A 209 -10.13 -15.93 -2.46
C ILE A 209 -9.17 -15.71 -3.63
N ASP A 210 -9.28 -14.55 -4.28
CA ASP A 210 -8.54 -14.24 -5.51
C ASP A 210 -7.18 -13.57 -5.22
N ILE A 211 -7.08 -12.82 -4.12
CA ILE A 211 -5.85 -12.10 -3.75
C ILE A 211 -5.76 -11.89 -2.24
N ALA A 212 -4.55 -11.98 -1.70
CA ALA A 212 -4.25 -11.58 -0.32
C ALA A 212 -3.41 -10.29 -0.30
N ILE A 213 -3.73 -9.38 0.63
CA ILE A 213 -3.05 -8.09 0.79
C ILE A 213 -2.66 -7.92 2.26
N PRO A 214 -1.40 -8.15 2.64
CA PRO A 214 -0.91 -7.87 3.98
C PRO A 214 -0.52 -6.39 4.15
N ARG A 215 -0.88 -5.79 5.30
CA ARG A 215 -0.50 -4.43 5.72
C ARG A 215 0.00 -4.45 7.17
N GLY A 216 1.30 -4.50 7.36
CA GLY A 216 1.90 -4.54 8.69
C GLY A 216 3.41 -4.72 8.64
N GLY A 217 4.00 -5.17 9.73
CA GLY A 217 5.43 -5.43 9.80
C GLY A 217 5.89 -6.57 8.89
N GLU A 218 7.18 -6.58 8.58
CA GLU A 218 7.81 -7.53 7.65
C GLU A 218 7.51 -8.99 8.00
N ALA A 219 7.45 -9.34 9.29
CA ALA A 219 7.16 -10.70 9.74
C ALA A 219 5.77 -11.18 9.29
N LEU A 220 4.74 -10.30 9.38
CA LEU A 220 3.40 -10.61 8.87
C LEU A 220 3.42 -10.80 7.36
N ILE A 221 4.08 -9.91 6.64
CA ILE A 221 4.14 -9.96 5.18
C ILE A 221 4.85 -11.23 4.71
N ARG A 222 5.99 -11.59 5.32
CA ARG A 222 6.71 -12.83 5.02
C ARG A 222 5.87 -14.06 5.29
N ARG A 223 5.14 -14.09 6.41
CA ARG A 223 4.23 -15.17 6.73
C ARG A 223 3.15 -15.32 5.67
N VAL A 224 2.44 -14.24 5.32
CA VAL A 224 1.40 -14.27 4.28
C VAL A 224 1.98 -14.75 2.95
N CYS A 225 3.16 -14.26 2.55
CA CYS A 225 3.81 -14.68 1.30
C CYS A 225 4.22 -16.15 1.28
N SER A 226 4.56 -16.73 2.44
CA SER A 226 4.99 -18.14 2.52
C SER A 226 3.82 -19.12 2.63
N GLU A 227 2.68 -18.69 3.18
CA GLU A 227 1.52 -19.55 3.42
C GLU A 227 0.44 -19.42 2.34
N ALA A 228 0.35 -18.27 1.64
CA ALA A 228 -0.70 -18.01 0.65
C ALA A 228 -0.57 -18.90 -0.59
N ARG A 229 -1.70 -19.48 -1.02
CA ARG A 229 -1.84 -20.19 -2.30
C ARG A 229 -2.33 -19.28 -3.42
N MET A 230 -3.03 -18.18 -3.08
CA MET A 230 -3.43 -17.16 -4.02
C MET A 230 -2.32 -16.10 -4.20
N PRO A 231 -2.36 -15.26 -5.25
CA PRO A 231 -1.48 -14.10 -5.41
C PRO A 231 -1.49 -13.19 -4.19
N VAL A 232 -0.32 -12.59 -3.88
CA VAL A 232 -0.16 -11.64 -2.76
C VAL A 232 0.31 -10.30 -3.31
N LEU A 233 -0.42 -9.24 -3.02
CA LEU A 233 -0.03 -7.86 -3.31
C LEU A 233 0.67 -7.27 -2.09
N LYS A 234 1.98 -6.95 -2.22
CA LYS A 234 2.82 -6.62 -1.06
C LYS A 234 3.96 -5.66 -1.35
N HIS A 235 4.47 -5.06 -0.29
CA HIS A 235 5.85 -4.56 -0.21
C HIS A 235 6.44 -4.99 1.15
N PHE A 236 7.75 -5.19 1.22
CA PHE A 236 8.41 -5.58 2.48
C PHE A 236 8.91 -4.36 3.24
N THR A 237 9.71 -3.52 2.58
CA THR A 237 10.39 -2.35 3.14
C THR A 237 10.31 -1.19 2.16
N GLY A 238 10.52 0.02 2.66
CA GLY A 238 10.56 1.25 1.88
C GLY A 238 11.97 1.90 1.89
N ASN A 239 13.04 1.16 1.56
CA ASN A 239 14.36 1.77 1.40
C ASN A 239 14.41 2.62 0.12
N CYS A 240 13.95 3.87 0.23
CA CYS A 240 13.86 4.82 -0.86
C CYS A 240 15.12 5.66 -0.98
N HIS A 241 15.53 5.98 -2.22
CA HIS A 241 16.74 6.76 -2.50
C HIS A 241 16.42 8.12 -3.09
N VAL A 242 17.29 9.09 -2.79
CA VAL A 242 17.41 10.33 -3.55
C VAL A 242 18.81 10.36 -4.14
N TYR A 243 18.91 10.48 -5.47
CA TYR A 243 20.18 10.68 -6.17
C TYR A 243 20.30 12.13 -6.65
N VAL A 244 21.38 12.78 -6.25
CA VAL A 244 21.74 14.13 -6.67
C VAL A 244 22.80 14.05 -7.76
N ASP A 245 22.36 14.33 -8.99
CA ASP A 245 23.20 14.23 -10.19
C ASP A 245 24.19 15.40 -10.30
N ARG A 246 25.22 15.23 -11.17
CA ARG A 246 26.21 16.27 -11.47
C ARG A 246 25.58 17.57 -12.00
N ALA A 247 24.45 17.47 -12.69
CA ALA A 247 23.71 18.58 -13.26
C ALA A 247 22.54 19.05 -12.37
N ALA A 248 22.54 18.68 -11.08
CA ALA A 248 21.49 19.08 -10.16
C ALA A 248 21.54 20.57 -9.81
N ASP A 249 20.36 21.20 -9.74
CA ASP A 249 20.20 22.41 -8.95
C ASP A 249 20.30 22.03 -7.46
N LEU A 250 21.34 22.53 -6.78
CA LEU A 250 21.64 22.13 -5.42
C LEU A 250 20.64 22.64 -4.39
N ALA A 251 19.98 23.77 -4.63
CA ALA A 251 18.91 24.28 -3.75
C ALA A 251 17.67 23.41 -3.86
N MET A 252 17.30 22.99 -5.08
CA MET A 252 16.24 22.01 -5.31
C MET A 252 16.59 20.67 -4.66
N ALA A 253 17.83 20.19 -4.82
CA ALA A 253 18.30 18.92 -4.26
C ALA A 253 18.22 18.91 -2.73
N GLU A 254 18.57 20.03 -2.06
CA GLU A 254 18.42 20.19 -0.63
C GLU A 254 16.94 20.11 -0.22
N SER A 255 16.08 20.92 -0.86
CA SER A 255 14.64 20.96 -0.58
C SER A 255 14.00 19.59 -0.75
N VAL A 256 14.27 18.89 -1.87
CA VAL A 256 13.74 17.54 -2.15
C VAL A 256 14.24 16.54 -1.10
N THR A 257 15.53 16.54 -0.77
CA THR A 257 16.13 15.58 0.18
C THR A 257 15.59 15.80 1.59
N VAL A 258 15.54 17.06 2.07
CA VAL A 258 14.99 17.37 3.39
C VAL A 258 13.52 16.99 3.47
N ASN A 259 12.72 17.33 2.46
CA ASN A 259 11.31 16.93 2.43
C ASN A 259 11.17 15.39 2.40
N ALA A 260 11.92 14.71 1.55
CA ALA A 260 11.86 13.25 1.41
C ALA A 260 12.19 12.53 2.72
N LYS A 261 13.18 13.03 3.50
CA LYS A 261 13.53 12.42 4.79
C LYS A 261 12.70 12.95 5.95
N CYS A 262 12.52 14.27 6.07
CA CYS A 262 12.13 14.90 7.32
C CYS A 262 10.63 15.20 7.44
N GLN A 263 9.88 15.25 6.33
CA GLN A 263 8.45 15.56 6.37
C GLN A 263 7.66 14.53 7.21
N ARG A 264 8.02 13.23 7.10
CA ARG A 264 7.49 12.14 7.94
C ARG A 264 8.42 10.94 7.87
N MET A 265 9.29 10.77 8.87
CA MET A 265 10.36 9.78 8.84
C MET A 265 9.91 8.32 8.96
N GLY A 266 8.78 8.07 9.63
CA GLY A 266 8.31 6.71 9.96
C GLY A 266 7.34 6.11 8.92
N VAL A 267 7.54 6.40 7.63
CA VAL A 267 6.70 5.88 6.53
C VAL A 267 7.56 5.34 5.39
N CYS A 268 7.01 4.36 4.65
CA CYS A 268 7.74 3.58 3.65
C CYS A 268 8.23 4.38 2.41
N ASN A 269 7.69 5.57 2.16
CA ASN A 269 8.13 6.46 1.08
C ASN A 269 9.06 7.59 1.55
N ALA A 270 9.50 7.58 2.82
CA ALA A 270 10.56 8.45 3.29
C ALA A 270 11.91 8.01 2.71
N ALA A 271 12.79 8.98 2.41
CA ALA A 271 14.14 8.63 1.95
C ALA A 271 14.97 8.01 3.09
N GLU A 272 15.63 6.89 2.80
CA GLU A 272 16.53 6.19 3.71
C GLU A 272 17.97 6.24 3.24
N SER A 273 18.17 6.54 1.94
CA SER A 273 19.50 6.62 1.31
C SER A 273 19.61 7.85 0.42
N LEU A 274 20.74 8.53 0.50
CA LEU A 274 21.12 9.67 -0.33
C LEU A 274 22.39 9.32 -1.12
N LEU A 275 22.31 9.39 -2.44
CA LEU A 275 23.45 9.23 -3.33
C LEU A 275 23.81 10.58 -3.94
N VAL A 276 25.10 10.92 -3.96
CA VAL A 276 25.55 12.22 -4.46
C VAL A 276 26.66 12.01 -5.49
N HIS A 277 26.47 12.60 -6.69
CA HIS A 277 27.52 12.57 -7.69
C HIS A 277 28.78 13.28 -7.21
N ARG A 278 29.94 12.68 -7.40
CA ARG A 278 31.22 13.19 -6.89
C ARG A 278 31.53 14.64 -7.29
N ASP A 279 31.09 15.08 -8.48
CA ASP A 279 31.39 16.43 -9.01
C ASP A 279 30.64 17.55 -8.25
N VAL A 280 29.61 17.21 -7.50
CA VAL A 280 28.83 18.16 -6.67
C VAL A 280 28.94 17.88 -5.17
N ALA A 281 29.58 16.78 -4.78
CA ALA A 281 29.64 16.31 -3.39
C ALA A 281 30.29 17.33 -2.46
N ASP A 282 31.38 17.97 -2.86
CA ASP A 282 32.14 18.95 -2.05
C ASP A 282 31.27 20.17 -1.66
N ARG A 283 30.34 20.57 -2.54
CA ARG A 283 29.44 21.70 -2.34
C ARG A 283 28.13 21.28 -1.63
N PHE A 284 27.61 20.11 -1.97
CA PHE A 284 26.29 19.68 -1.52
C PHE A 284 26.32 19.02 -0.15
N LEU A 285 27.28 18.12 0.12
CA LEU A 285 27.27 17.32 1.35
C LEU A 285 27.37 18.15 2.64
N PRO A 286 28.23 19.20 2.74
CA PRO A 286 28.24 20.03 3.95
C PRO A 286 26.92 20.76 4.19
N ALA A 287 26.27 21.27 3.13
CA ALA A 287 25.01 21.99 3.23
C ALA A 287 23.86 21.07 3.66
N ILE A 288 23.70 19.92 2.96
CA ILE A 288 22.62 18.98 3.30
C ILE A 288 22.81 18.34 4.68
N ALA A 289 24.05 18.12 5.12
CA ALA A 289 24.32 17.62 6.47
C ALA A 289 23.89 18.62 7.55
N ALA A 290 24.15 19.92 7.33
CA ALA A 290 23.68 20.97 8.23
C ALA A 290 22.14 21.02 8.26
N ALA A 291 21.49 21.00 7.08
CA ALA A 291 20.02 21.03 6.98
C ALA A 291 19.37 19.80 7.67
N LEU A 292 19.85 18.58 7.41
CA LEU A 292 19.35 17.35 8.07
C LEU A 292 19.63 17.39 9.58
N GLY A 293 20.76 17.94 10.01
CA GLY A 293 21.10 18.11 11.42
C GLY A 293 20.10 18.98 12.19
N THR A 294 19.48 19.98 11.56
CA THR A 294 18.42 20.80 12.20
C THR A 294 17.17 20.00 12.52
N HIS A 295 16.98 18.84 11.86
CA HIS A 295 15.90 17.89 12.11
C HIS A 295 16.35 16.69 12.96
N GLY A 296 17.57 16.71 13.51
CA GLY A 296 18.10 15.65 14.34
C GLY A 296 18.42 14.36 13.59
N VAL A 297 18.61 14.42 12.26
CA VAL A 297 18.92 13.25 11.42
C VAL A 297 20.39 12.89 11.53
N GLU A 298 20.68 11.66 11.96
CA GLU A 298 22.00 11.05 11.95
C GLU A 298 22.40 10.63 10.53
N ILE A 299 23.63 10.94 10.13
CA ILE A 299 24.19 10.50 8.85
C ILE A 299 25.22 9.40 9.10
N VAL A 300 25.08 8.30 8.35
CA VAL A 300 26.15 7.30 8.18
C VAL A 300 26.55 7.28 6.72
N GLY A 301 27.86 7.22 6.45
CA GLY A 301 28.33 7.36 5.09
C GLY A 301 29.60 6.61 4.75
N ASP A 302 29.89 6.53 3.46
CA ASP A 302 31.14 6.00 2.94
C ASP A 302 32.34 6.87 3.33
N ALA A 303 33.54 6.46 2.94
CA ALA A 303 34.78 7.20 3.24
C ALA A 303 34.79 8.59 2.59
N ALA A 304 34.15 8.77 1.41
CA ALA A 304 34.11 10.07 0.73
C ALA A 304 33.16 11.03 1.46
N THR A 305 31.98 10.56 1.83
CA THR A 305 31.01 11.32 2.65
C THR A 305 31.63 11.76 3.98
N ARG A 306 32.31 10.86 4.70
CA ARG A 306 32.93 11.17 6.00
C ARG A 306 34.08 12.18 5.92
N ARG A 307 34.77 12.29 4.78
CA ARG A 307 35.77 13.35 4.58
C ARG A 307 35.11 14.72 4.48
N LEU A 308 33.94 14.82 3.88
CA LEU A 308 33.21 16.07 3.65
C LEU A 308 32.24 16.43 4.79
N VAL A 309 31.80 15.42 5.54
CA VAL A 309 30.93 15.55 6.71
C VAL A 309 31.57 14.81 7.89
N PRO A 310 32.50 15.45 8.65
CA PRO A 310 33.23 14.79 9.74
C PRO A 310 32.37 14.24 10.87
N THR A 311 31.12 14.70 11.01
CA THR A 311 30.15 14.23 11.99
C THR A 311 29.44 12.94 11.55
N ALA A 312 29.58 12.52 10.29
CA ALA A 312 28.96 11.30 9.81
C ALA A 312 29.64 10.04 10.36
N GLY A 313 28.84 9.09 10.82
CA GLY A 313 29.27 7.75 11.20
C GLY A 313 29.73 6.95 9.99
N ALA A 314 30.47 5.85 10.23
CA ALA A 314 30.82 4.93 9.15
C ALA A 314 29.63 4.06 8.79
N ALA A 315 29.22 4.07 7.52
CA ALA A 315 28.24 3.13 7.00
C ALA A 315 28.84 1.72 6.89
N THR A 316 28.05 0.73 7.19
CA THR A 316 28.31 -0.70 6.96
C THR A 316 27.55 -1.16 5.72
N GLU A 317 27.83 -2.36 5.22
CA GLU A 317 27.10 -2.94 4.09
C GLU A 317 25.59 -3.07 4.39
N ALA A 318 25.21 -3.30 5.64
CA ALA A 318 23.83 -3.40 6.06
C ALA A 318 23.09 -2.05 6.01
N ASP A 319 23.80 -0.94 6.23
CA ASP A 319 23.20 0.40 6.22
C ASP A 319 22.61 0.75 4.85
N TRP A 320 23.21 0.26 3.75
CA TRP A 320 22.74 0.52 2.39
C TRP A 320 21.36 -0.09 2.09
N ALA A 321 21.00 -1.19 2.76
CA ALA A 321 19.74 -1.90 2.55
C ALA A 321 18.73 -1.67 3.70
N THR A 322 19.06 -0.79 4.66
CA THR A 322 18.24 -0.61 5.87
C THR A 322 17.18 0.45 5.69
N GLU A 323 15.93 0.10 5.99
CA GLU A 323 14.84 1.04 6.25
C GLU A 323 14.87 1.43 7.73
N TYR A 324 15.35 2.65 8.04
CA TYR A 324 15.50 3.10 9.42
C TYR A 324 14.19 3.49 10.10
N LEU A 325 13.21 3.98 9.32
CA LEU A 325 11.93 4.50 9.83
C LEU A 325 12.08 5.53 10.95
N GLY A 326 13.16 6.29 10.90
CA GLY A 326 13.55 7.23 11.95
C GLY A 326 14.56 8.28 11.51
N PRO A 327 15.12 9.06 12.44
CA PRO A 327 16.02 10.16 12.15
C PRO A 327 17.46 9.68 11.81
N LYS A 328 17.58 8.83 10.80
CA LYS A 328 18.86 8.34 10.29
C LYS A 328 18.79 8.15 8.78
N ILE A 329 19.89 8.43 8.07
CA ILE A 329 20.01 8.27 6.61
C ILE A 329 21.42 7.78 6.24
N SER A 330 21.48 6.86 5.26
CA SER A 330 22.76 6.46 4.65
C SER A 330 23.12 7.40 3.50
N VAL A 331 24.41 7.73 3.34
CA VAL A 331 24.89 8.67 2.31
C VAL A 331 26.13 8.09 1.62
N ALA A 332 26.10 8.03 0.29
CA ALA A 332 27.26 7.60 -0.50
C ALA A 332 27.56 8.57 -1.64
N VAL A 333 28.86 8.75 -1.91
CA VAL A 333 29.35 9.47 -3.08
C VAL A 333 29.55 8.48 -4.22
N VAL A 334 28.95 8.75 -5.37
CA VAL A 334 29.00 7.89 -6.54
C VAL A 334 29.70 8.58 -7.73
N ASP A 335 30.38 7.78 -8.56
CA ASP A 335 31.21 8.29 -9.67
C ASP A 335 30.41 8.66 -10.92
N SER A 336 29.18 8.15 -11.04
CA SER A 336 28.33 8.33 -12.22
C SER A 336 26.85 8.03 -11.95
N LEU A 337 25.99 8.45 -12.87
CA LEU A 337 24.58 8.06 -12.89
C LEU A 337 24.41 6.52 -12.91
N ASP A 338 25.23 5.80 -13.69
CA ASP A 338 25.14 4.33 -13.75
C ASP A 338 25.51 3.70 -12.40
N ALA A 339 26.52 4.21 -11.71
CA ALA A 339 26.88 3.74 -10.37
C ALA A 339 25.74 4.00 -9.36
N ALA A 340 25.02 5.12 -9.49
CA ALA A 340 23.84 5.40 -8.67
C ALA A 340 22.72 4.41 -8.96
N ILE A 341 22.41 4.14 -10.22
CA ILE A 341 21.39 3.17 -10.64
C ILE A 341 21.74 1.77 -10.15
N ASP A 342 23.01 1.35 -10.30
CA ASP A 342 23.48 0.03 -9.84
C ASP A 342 23.36 -0.10 -8.31
N HIS A 343 23.70 0.97 -7.56
CA HIS A 343 23.51 1.00 -6.11
C HIS A 343 22.04 0.85 -5.72
N ILE A 344 21.14 1.64 -6.33
CA ILE A 344 19.70 1.59 -6.08
C ILE A 344 19.15 0.20 -6.42
N ASN A 345 19.48 -0.36 -7.58
CA ASN A 345 19.01 -1.67 -8.00
C ASN A 345 19.51 -2.81 -7.11
N ARG A 346 20.69 -2.64 -6.49
CA ARG A 346 21.26 -3.63 -5.56
C ARG A 346 20.67 -3.55 -4.16
N TYR A 347 20.52 -2.36 -3.60
CA TYR A 347 20.19 -2.16 -2.18
C TYR A 347 18.78 -1.62 -1.95
N GLY A 348 18.15 -1.03 -2.96
CA GLY A 348 16.81 -0.48 -2.88
C GLY A 348 15.74 -1.54 -2.72
N SER A 349 14.63 -1.11 -2.17
CA SER A 349 13.44 -1.95 -1.95
C SER A 349 12.50 -2.03 -3.15
N ARG A 350 12.82 -1.36 -4.24
CA ARG A 350 11.96 -1.19 -5.43
C ARG A 350 10.69 -0.41 -5.16
N HIS A 351 10.70 0.42 -4.13
CA HIS A 351 9.53 1.17 -3.70
C HIS A 351 9.44 2.54 -4.40
N THR A 352 10.38 3.44 -4.10
CA THR A 352 10.39 4.79 -4.67
C THR A 352 11.81 5.32 -4.70
N ASP A 353 12.26 5.77 -5.85
CA ASP A 353 13.59 6.35 -5.97
C ASP A 353 13.54 7.63 -6.81
N ALA A 354 14.31 8.64 -6.41
CA ALA A 354 14.30 9.95 -7.00
C ALA A 354 15.67 10.32 -7.59
N ILE A 355 15.65 11.06 -8.69
CA ILE A 355 16.81 11.78 -9.23
C ILE A 355 16.52 13.29 -9.20
N VAL A 356 17.53 14.08 -8.81
CA VAL A 356 17.51 15.53 -8.99
C VAL A 356 18.56 15.91 -10.04
N THR A 357 18.11 16.43 -11.17
CA THR A 357 18.98 16.80 -12.30
C THR A 357 18.33 17.82 -13.22
N ALA A 358 19.12 18.66 -13.88
CA ALA A 358 18.70 19.51 -15.00
C ALA A 358 18.99 18.86 -16.37
N ASP A 359 19.66 17.70 -16.39
CA ASP A 359 19.96 16.95 -17.61
C ASP A 359 18.81 15.98 -17.92
N GLN A 360 18.02 16.29 -18.97
CA GLN A 360 16.89 15.45 -19.38
C GLN A 360 17.34 14.02 -19.77
N ALA A 361 18.49 13.88 -20.42
CA ALA A 361 19.00 12.56 -20.82
C ALA A 361 19.37 11.70 -19.57
N ALA A 362 19.88 12.34 -18.51
CA ALA A 362 20.12 11.67 -17.24
C ALA A 362 18.79 11.26 -16.57
N ALA A 363 17.78 12.14 -16.58
CA ALA A 363 16.46 11.84 -16.06
C ALA A 363 15.79 10.66 -16.79
N ASP A 364 15.80 10.68 -18.12
CA ASP A 364 15.23 9.62 -18.96
C ASP A 364 15.95 8.28 -18.74
N ARG A 365 17.29 8.31 -18.67
CA ARG A 365 18.11 7.12 -18.39
C ARG A 365 17.84 6.54 -17.00
N PHE A 366 17.74 7.40 -15.99
CA PHE A 366 17.37 6.98 -14.62
C PHE A 366 16.02 6.30 -14.61
N ALA A 367 14.99 6.97 -15.14
CA ALA A 367 13.63 6.43 -15.19
C ALA A 367 13.52 5.09 -15.93
N ALA A 368 14.32 4.92 -16.99
CA ALA A 368 14.32 3.69 -17.79
C ALA A 368 15.05 2.52 -17.13
N ARG A 369 16.09 2.78 -16.29
CA ARG A 369 17.00 1.74 -15.81
C ARG A 369 16.87 1.42 -14.31
N VAL A 370 16.31 2.32 -13.53
CA VAL A 370 16.06 2.03 -12.11
C VAL A 370 14.88 1.06 -11.96
N ASP A 371 15.09 -0.04 -11.23
CA ASP A 371 14.02 -1.03 -10.98
C ASP A 371 13.22 -0.63 -9.73
N THR A 372 12.36 0.35 -9.89
CA THR A 372 11.52 0.90 -8.82
C THR A 372 10.04 0.92 -9.22
N ALA A 373 9.13 0.95 -8.26
CA ALA A 373 7.71 1.08 -8.51
C ALA A 373 7.36 2.50 -8.97
N VAL A 374 7.99 3.51 -8.36
CA VAL A 374 7.81 4.91 -8.74
C VAL A 374 9.18 5.60 -8.85
N ALA A 375 9.51 6.03 -10.06
CA ALA A 375 10.68 6.87 -10.33
C ALA A 375 10.26 8.34 -10.30
N MET A 376 10.89 9.13 -9.43
CA MET A 376 10.66 10.56 -9.31
C MET A 376 11.77 11.35 -10.01
N VAL A 377 11.41 12.34 -10.80
CA VAL A 377 12.37 13.30 -11.39
C VAL A 377 12.08 14.67 -10.79
N ASN A 378 13.07 15.26 -10.10
CA ASN A 378 12.99 16.57 -9.47
C ASN A 378 11.80 16.70 -8.47
N ALA A 379 11.43 15.61 -7.82
CA ALA A 379 10.33 15.55 -6.86
C ALA A 379 10.69 14.66 -5.67
N SER A 380 10.08 14.94 -4.53
CA SER A 380 10.26 14.17 -3.30
C SER A 380 9.64 12.76 -3.41
N THR A 381 10.29 11.77 -2.82
CA THR A 381 9.74 10.40 -2.70
C THR A 381 8.42 10.37 -1.93
N ARG A 382 8.13 11.41 -1.13
CA ARG A 382 6.90 11.56 -0.35
C ARG A 382 5.64 11.67 -1.22
N PHE A 383 5.78 12.02 -2.50
CA PHE A 383 4.65 12.02 -3.44
C PHE A 383 4.20 10.62 -3.90
N ASN A 384 4.92 9.55 -3.55
CA ASN A 384 4.43 8.19 -3.79
C ASN A 384 3.32 7.84 -2.78
N ASP A 385 2.16 8.36 -3.01
CA ASP A 385 0.93 8.25 -2.21
C ASP A 385 -0.26 8.27 -3.16
N GLY A 386 -1.27 7.45 -2.92
CA GLY A 386 -2.42 7.34 -3.82
C GLY A 386 -3.19 8.65 -3.99
N GLY A 387 -3.27 9.48 -2.96
CA GLY A 387 -3.89 10.80 -3.04
C GLY A 387 -3.08 11.76 -3.90
N GLU A 388 -1.76 11.83 -3.66
CA GLU A 388 -0.85 12.74 -4.35
C GLU A 388 -0.66 12.38 -5.83
N LEU A 389 -0.68 11.09 -6.17
CA LEU A 389 -0.58 10.62 -7.56
C LEU A 389 -1.93 10.62 -8.32
N GLY A 390 -2.99 11.18 -7.71
CA GLY A 390 -4.29 11.31 -8.35
C GLY A 390 -5.11 10.03 -8.42
N LEU A 391 -4.75 8.99 -7.67
CA LEU A 391 -5.52 7.74 -7.57
C LEU A 391 -6.68 7.86 -6.58
N GLY A 392 -6.74 8.96 -5.83
CA GLY A 392 -7.77 9.30 -4.84
C GLY A 392 -7.67 8.54 -3.52
N ALA A 393 -7.37 7.26 -3.56
CA ALA A 393 -7.15 6.40 -2.40
C ALA A 393 -6.29 5.19 -2.78
N GLU A 394 -5.64 4.58 -1.79
CA GLU A 394 -4.88 3.36 -1.99
C GLU A 394 -5.18 2.32 -0.90
N ILE A 395 -5.21 1.05 -1.27
CA ILE A 395 -5.25 -0.06 -0.33
C ILE A 395 -3.85 -0.43 0.17
N GLY A 396 -2.84 -0.05 -0.57
CA GLY A 396 -1.42 -0.26 -0.29
C GLY A 396 -0.53 0.06 -1.47
N ILE A 397 0.77 -0.07 -1.28
CA ILE A 397 1.77 0.08 -2.33
C ILE A 397 2.36 -1.30 -2.62
N SER A 398 2.54 -1.64 -3.90
CA SER A 398 3.17 -2.89 -4.31
C SER A 398 4.54 -2.63 -4.91
N THR A 399 5.53 -3.44 -4.53
CA THR A 399 6.85 -3.47 -5.16
C THR A 399 7.00 -4.62 -6.15
N ASP A 400 5.98 -5.48 -6.26
CA ASP A 400 5.96 -6.58 -7.21
C ASP A 400 5.77 -6.07 -8.65
N LYS A 401 6.14 -6.89 -9.63
CA LYS A 401 5.91 -6.61 -11.06
C LYS A 401 4.57 -7.16 -11.54
N LEU A 402 4.08 -8.19 -10.90
CA LEU A 402 2.78 -8.82 -11.09
C LEU A 402 2.00 -8.78 -9.76
N HIS A 403 0.74 -8.51 -9.75
CA HIS A 403 -0.24 -8.08 -10.77
C HIS A 403 -0.19 -6.55 -11.01
N ALA A 404 0.08 -5.76 -9.95
CA ALA A 404 0.16 -4.31 -9.96
C ALA A 404 1.45 -3.83 -9.26
N ARG A 405 1.92 -2.65 -9.59
CA ARG A 405 3.14 -2.05 -9.05
C ARG A 405 2.91 -0.57 -8.73
N GLY A 406 3.45 -0.10 -7.62
CA GLY A 406 3.19 1.24 -7.09
C GLY A 406 1.97 1.29 -6.18
N PRO A 407 1.43 2.49 -5.91
CA PRO A 407 0.20 2.64 -5.15
C PRO A 407 -0.97 1.94 -5.83
N CYS A 408 -1.73 1.18 -5.08
CA CYS A 408 -2.81 0.36 -5.58
C CYS A 408 -4.16 0.96 -5.16
N GLY A 409 -4.82 1.59 -6.10
CA GLY A 409 -6.17 2.14 -5.98
C GLY A 409 -7.24 1.20 -6.51
N THR A 410 -8.35 1.77 -6.94
CA THR A 410 -9.50 0.99 -7.47
C THR A 410 -9.17 0.25 -8.77
N LYS A 411 -8.33 0.82 -9.66
CA LYS A 411 -7.95 0.18 -10.92
C LYS A 411 -7.07 -1.05 -10.71
N GLU A 412 -6.15 -1.00 -9.76
CA GLU A 412 -5.24 -2.10 -9.44
C GLU A 412 -5.94 -3.27 -8.74
N LEU A 413 -7.15 -3.05 -8.19
CA LEU A 413 -8.03 -4.11 -7.69
C LEU A 413 -8.95 -4.70 -8.76
N THR A 414 -8.62 -4.50 -10.04
CA THR A 414 -9.33 -5.09 -11.17
C THR A 414 -8.38 -5.88 -12.06
N THR A 415 -8.96 -6.77 -12.86
CA THR A 415 -8.29 -7.42 -13.97
C THR A 415 -9.07 -7.14 -15.26
N TYR A 416 -8.89 -7.93 -16.31
CA TYR A 416 -9.66 -7.80 -17.54
C TYR A 416 -10.12 -9.14 -18.06
N LYS A 417 -11.18 -9.10 -18.86
CA LYS A 417 -11.59 -10.23 -19.71
C LYS A 417 -11.73 -9.77 -21.16
N TYR A 418 -11.64 -10.71 -22.08
CA TYR A 418 -11.98 -10.45 -23.48
C TYR A 418 -13.47 -10.67 -23.72
N VAL A 419 -14.13 -9.68 -24.36
CA VAL A 419 -15.48 -9.77 -24.87
C VAL A 419 -15.37 -9.76 -26.38
N VAL A 420 -15.79 -10.85 -27.01
CA VAL A 420 -15.73 -11.00 -28.48
C VAL A 420 -17.12 -10.93 -29.05
N LEU A 421 -17.38 -9.92 -29.87
CA LEU A 421 -18.67 -9.72 -30.55
C LEU A 421 -18.55 -10.18 -31.98
N GLY A 422 -19.48 -11.03 -32.38
CA GLY A 422 -19.55 -11.59 -33.76
C GLY A 422 -20.94 -11.59 -34.28
N THR A 423 -21.06 -11.97 -35.58
CA THR A 423 -22.31 -12.13 -36.34
C THR A 423 -22.45 -13.54 -36.91
N GLY A 424 -21.81 -14.54 -36.26
CA GLY A 424 -21.85 -15.94 -36.67
C GLY A 424 -20.55 -16.46 -37.33
N GLN A 425 -19.43 -15.74 -37.16
CA GLN A 425 -18.13 -16.19 -37.66
C GLN A 425 -17.72 -17.53 -37.02
N VAL A 426 -17.22 -18.45 -37.85
CA VAL A 426 -16.66 -19.72 -37.46
C VAL A 426 -15.18 -19.80 -37.87
N ARG A 427 -14.42 -20.57 -37.13
CA ARG A 427 -13.02 -20.84 -37.47
C ARG A 427 -12.96 -21.97 -38.48
N GLY A 428 -12.33 -21.70 -39.65
CA GLY A 428 -12.05 -22.71 -40.69
C GLY A 428 -10.86 -23.58 -40.31
#